data_b0ecec2ddd20e28359c3491789df7909
#
_entry.id   b0ecec2ddd20e28359c3491789df7909
#
_cell.length_a   1.000
_cell.length_b   1.000
_cell.length_c   1.000
_cell.angle_alpha   90.00
_cell.angle_beta   90.00
_cell.angle_gamma   90.00
#
_symmetry.space_group_name_H-M   'P 1'
#
loop_
_entity.id
_entity.type
_entity.pdbx_description
1 polymer ?
#
loop_
_entity_poly.entity_id
_entity_poly.type
_entity_poly.pdbx_seq_one_letter_code
_entity_poly.pdbx_strand_id
1 'polypeptide(L)'
;MKSTTFIVTMLIALTLLVSACAPAATATAMPAATQAPAATTSSGGSNASMPAATPTAASAMSGAAATVNVGKNSKYSAFLVDGKGMTLYLFTKDSPGTSTCTGNCEKSWPPLLTTGKPVAGSGVDMSKFGTVTRADGTTQVTYNGWPLYYYAKDQQPGDTNGDGVGSVWYLITPDGNKAVSSGY
;
A
#
# COMPACT_ATOMS: atom_id res chain seq x y z
N MET A 1 -34.44 -5.21 -44.21
CA MET A 1 -33.79 -5.28 -45.53
C MET A 1 -32.29 -5.28 -45.32
N LYS A 2 -31.68 -6.42 -45.72
CA LYS A 2 -30.28 -6.66 -46.15
C LYS A 2 -29.18 -6.26 -45.16
N SER A 3 -28.64 -7.11 -44.30
CA SER A 3 -27.68 -8.18 -44.61
C SER A 3 -26.45 -7.69 -45.39
N THR A 4 -25.29 -7.66 -44.71
CA THR A 4 -24.02 -7.97 -45.34
C THR A 4 -23.02 -8.48 -44.31
N THR A 5 -22.85 -9.76 -44.33
CA THR A 5 -21.79 -10.59 -43.78
C THR A 5 -20.47 -10.26 -44.49
N PHE A 6 -19.42 -9.98 -43.77
CA PHE A 6 -18.05 -10.12 -44.26
C PHE A 6 -17.23 -10.98 -43.29
N ILE A 7 -17.16 -12.25 -43.67
CA ILE A 7 -16.18 -13.22 -43.25
C ILE A 7 -14.90 -12.92 -44.04
N VAL A 8 -13.82 -12.59 -43.40
CA VAL A 8 -12.49 -12.72 -43.98
C VAL A 8 -11.66 -13.61 -43.05
N THR A 9 -11.62 -14.85 -43.48
CA THR A 9 -10.70 -15.89 -43.07
C THR A 9 -9.31 -15.55 -43.61
N MET A 10 -8.31 -15.42 -42.79
CA MET A 10 -6.92 -15.51 -43.23
C MET A 10 -6.11 -16.34 -42.24
N LEU A 11 -6.00 -17.60 -42.59
CA LEU A 11 -5.01 -18.55 -42.13
C LEU A 11 -3.63 -18.12 -42.66
N ILE A 12 -2.66 -17.95 -41.79
CA ILE A 12 -1.26 -18.16 -42.13
C ILE A 12 -0.61 -18.95 -40.98
N ALA A 13 -0.12 -20.10 -41.37
CA ALA A 13 0.55 -21.09 -40.59
C ALA A 13 2.04 -20.77 -40.43
N LEU A 14 2.61 -21.32 -39.35
CA LEU A 14 3.92 -21.99 -39.32
C LEU A 14 5.16 -21.10 -39.27
N THR A 15 5.88 -21.11 -38.15
CA THR A 15 7.19 -21.81 -38.05
C THR A 15 7.66 -21.91 -36.57
N LEU A 16 7.91 -23.14 -36.18
CA LEU A 16 8.71 -23.55 -35.02
C LEU A 16 10.17 -23.13 -35.21
N LEU A 17 10.77 -22.53 -34.18
CA LEU A 17 12.21 -22.65 -33.94
C LEU A 17 12.45 -22.82 -32.45
N VAL A 18 12.73 -24.07 -32.11
CA VAL A 18 13.35 -24.52 -30.86
C VAL A 18 14.78 -24.01 -30.85
N SER A 19 15.15 -23.28 -29.82
CA SER A 19 16.58 -23.15 -29.46
C SER A 19 16.71 -23.22 -27.95
N ALA A 20 17.07 -24.41 -27.50
CA ALA A 20 17.54 -24.69 -26.17
C ALA A 20 18.99 -24.21 -26.03
N CYS A 21 19.27 -23.35 -25.08
CA CYS A 21 20.57 -23.16 -24.50
C CYS A 21 20.40 -22.80 -23.03
N ALA A 22 20.61 -23.77 -22.17
CA ALA A 22 20.88 -23.58 -20.77
C ALA A 22 22.37 -23.32 -20.55
N PRO A 23 22.77 -22.37 -19.74
CA PRO A 23 24.05 -22.44 -19.07
C PRO A 23 23.90 -22.81 -17.60
N ALA A 24 24.83 -23.68 -17.18
CA ALA A 24 24.98 -24.27 -15.88
C ALA A 24 25.09 -23.27 -14.73
N ALA A 25 24.50 -23.64 -13.61
CA ALA A 25 24.71 -23.04 -12.33
C ALA A 25 26.14 -23.25 -11.83
N THR A 26 26.88 -22.18 -11.64
CA THR A 26 28.11 -22.21 -10.87
C THR A 26 27.79 -21.76 -9.44
N ALA A 27 27.82 -22.74 -8.53
CA ALA A 27 27.73 -22.47 -7.10
C ALA A 27 29.05 -21.85 -6.64
N THR A 28 29.05 -20.59 -6.24
CA THR A 28 30.15 -19.94 -5.56
C THR A 28 29.94 -20.01 -4.06
N ALA A 29 30.87 -20.63 -3.37
CA ALA A 29 30.90 -20.87 -1.94
C ALA A 29 30.85 -19.56 -1.12
N MET A 30 30.14 -19.60 0.00
CA MET A 30 30.15 -18.61 1.08
C MET A 30 31.50 -18.58 1.79
N PRO A 31 32.07 -17.43 2.11
CA PRO A 31 33.09 -17.34 3.16
C PRO A 31 32.44 -17.15 4.53
N ALA A 32 33.05 -17.78 5.51
CA ALA A 32 32.68 -17.93 6.90
C ALA A 32 32.60 -16.61 7.68
N ALA A 33 31.75 -16.64 8.70
CA ALA A 33 31.60 -15.64 9.74
C ALA A 33 32.90 -15.28 10.44
N THR A 34 33.19 -14.00 10.59
CA THR A 34 34.23 -13.49 11.50
C THR A 34 33.53 -12.80 12.66
N GLN A 35 33.95 -13.23 13.87
CA GLN A 35 33.44 -12.85 15.18
C GLN A 35 33.62 -11.36 15.52
N ALA A 36 32.71 -10.86 16.30
CA ALA A 36 32.73 -9.56 16.95
C ALA A 36 33.85 -9.44 18.01
N PRO A 37 34.37 -8.25 18.27
CA PRO A 37 34.96 -7.93 19.55
C PRO A 37 34.03 -7.12 20.46
N ALA A 38 34.20 -7.39 21.74
CA ALA A 38 33.43 -6.96 22.88
C ALA A 38 33.51 -5.47 23.19
N ALA A 39 32.55 -5.08 24.03
CA ALA A 39 32.27 -3.82 24.66
C ALA A 39 33.48 -3.05 25.23
N THR A 40 33.38 -1.72 25.16
CA THR A 40 34.05 -0.81 26.09
C THR A 40 33.06 0.26 26.55
N THR A 41 32.72 0.24 27.81
CA THR A 41 32.02 1.28 28.54
C THR A 41 32.87 2.55 28.62
N SER A 42 32.31 3.70 28.31
CA SER A 42 32.80 4.97 28.87
C SER A 42 31.65 5.93 29.12
N SER A 43 31.67 6.39 30.33
CA SER A 43 30.75 7.26 31.04
C SER A 43 30.98 8.73 30.65
N GLY A 44 29.91 9.54 30.66
CA GLY A 44 30.00 10.96 31.04
C GLY A 44 29.75 11.95 29.92
N GLY A 45 28.73 12.78 30.08
CA GLY A 45 28.56 14.03 29.34
C GLY A 45 27.10 14.46 29.18
N SER A 46 26.54 15.07 30.19
CA SER A 46 25.28 15.82 30.11
C SER A 46 25.43 16.97 29.11
N ASN A 47 24.65 16.99 28.08
CA ASN A 47 24.35 18.23 27.35
C ASN A 47 22.88 18.20 26.89
N ALA A 48 22.13 19.14 27.46
CA ALA A 48 20.75 19.40 27.12
C ALA A 48 20.69 19.90 25.68
N SER A 49 20.16 19.07 24.80
CA SER A 49 19.74 19.46 23.46
C SER A 49 18.25 19.25 23.34
N MET A 50 17.58 20.30 22.91
CA MET A 50 16.15 20.38 22.64
C MET A 50 15.68 19.19 21.80
N PRO A 51 14.48 18.63 22.06
CA PRO A 51 13.95 17.55 21.26
C PRO A 51 13.66 18.09 19.85
N ALA A 52 14.49 17.72 18.88
CA ALA A 52 14.09 17.74 17.49
C ALA A 52 12.87 16.85 17.37
N ALA A 53 11.76 17.41 16.89
CA ALA A 53 10.56 16.66 16.55
C ALA A 53 10.95 15.56 15.57
N THR A 54 11.10 14.37 16.09
CA THR A 54 11.23 13.15 15.27
C THR A 54 9.91 13.03 14.50
N PRO A 55 9.92 12.95 13.16
CA PRO A 55 8.70 12.62 12.44
C PRO A 55 8.22 11.27 12.98
N THR A 56 7.07 11.28 13.66
CA THR A 56 6.41 10.06 14.10
C THR A 56 6.07 9.29 12.84
N ALA A 57 6.97 8.39 12.45
CA ALA A 57 6.69 7.39 11.44
C ALA A 57 5.36 6.74 11.83
N ALA A 58 4.41 6.76 10.91
CA ALA A 58 3.12 6.11 11.06
C ALA A 58 3.38 4.75 11.70
N SER A 59 2.99 4.60 12.97
CA SER A 59 3.20 3.37 13.71
C SER A 59 2.43 2.28 12.99
N ALA A 60 3.15 1.44 12.26
CA ALA A 60 2.63 0.17 11.82
C ALA A 60 2.10 -0.53 13.07
N MET A 61 0.78 -0.57 13.22
CA MET A 61 0.10 -1.24 14.33
C MET A 61 0.30 -2.74 14.16
N SER A 62 1.46 -3.21 14.64
CA SER A 62 1.74 -4.63 14.77
C SER A 62 0.90 -5.15 15.94
N GLY A 63 -0.13 -5.95 15.64
CA GLY A 63 -0.77 -6.78 16.64
C GLY A 63 -2.28 -6.60 16.91
N ALA A 64 -2.98 -5.70 16.24
CA ALA A 64 -4.43 -5.54 16.41
C ALA A 64 -5.18 -5.57 15.08
N ALA A 65 -6.48 -5.91 15.11
CA ALA A 65 -7.35 -5.77 13.96
C ALA A 65 -7.48 -4.29 13.57
N ALA A 66 -7.24 -3.97 12.30
CA ALA A 66 -7.35 -2.61 11.80
C ALA A 66 -8.81 -2.15 11.82
N THR A 67 -9.06 -0.98 12.39
CA THR A 67 -10.39 -0.35 12.36
C THR A 67 -10.41 0.71 11.27
N VAL A 68 -11.49 0.77 10.49
CA VAL A 68 -11.70 1.77 9.45
C VAL A 68 -13.03 2.47 9.67
N ASN A 69 -13.02 3.80 9.61
CA ASN A 69 -14.15 4.68 9.82
C ASN A 69 -14.36 5.59 8.60
N VAL A 70 -15.45 6.36 8.61
CA VAL A 70 -15.67 7.45 7.66
C VAL A 70 -15.22 8.75 8.28
N GLY A 71 -14.31 9.44 7.60
CA GLY A 71 -13.89 10.80 7.87
C GLY A 71 -14.51 11.80 6.89
N LYS A 72 -14.42 13.08 7.23
CA LYS A 72 -14.82 14.21 6.38
C LYS A 72 -13.96 15.43 6.70
N ASN A 73 -13.81 16.32 5.75
CA ASN A 73 -13.22 17.65 5.97
C ASN A 73 -13.90 18.69 5.08
N SER A 74 -13.38 19.92 5.04
CA SER A 74 -13.96 21.00 4.23
C SER A 74 -13.95 20.73 2.72
N LYS A 75 -13.02 19.88 2.25
CA LYS A 75 -12.83 19.59 0.82
C LYS A 75 -13.56 18.32 0.37
N TYR A 76 -13.77 17.36 1.27
CA TYR A 76 -14.36 16.06 0.97
C TYR A 76 -15.47 15.73 1.97
N SER A 77 -16.62 15.36 1.46
CA SER A 77 -17.80 15.03 2.28
C SER A 77 -17.68 13.69 3.01
N ALA A 78 -16.96 12.74 2.41
CA ALA A 78 -16.74 11.42 3.00
C ALA A 78 -15.50 10.73 2.36
N PHE A 79 -14.65 10.17 3.21
CA PHE A 79 -13.52 9.32 2.82
C PHE A 79 -13.16 8.37 3.97
N LEU A 80 -12.39 7.32 3.69
CA LEU A 80 -12.00 6.37 4.71
C LEU A 80 -10.82 6.88 5.53
N VAL A 81 -10.91 6.62 6.84
CA VAL A 81 -9.85 6.90 7.82
C VAL A 81 -9.66 5.67 8.72
N ASP A 82 -8.53 5.56 9.37
CA ASP A 82 -8.29 4.52 10.38
C ASP A 82 -8.98 4.84 11.72
N GLY A 83 -8.78 3.97 12.72
CA GLY A 83 -9.31 4.15 14.08
C GLY A 83 -8.81 5.39 14.81
N LYS A 84 -7.74 6.03 14.33
CA LYS A 84 -7.16 7.27 14.85
C LYS A 84 -7.58 8.50 14.04
N GLY A 85 -8.33 8.31 12.96
CA GLY A 85 -8.74 9.37 12.05
C GLY A 85 -7.72 9.70 10.96
N MET A 86 -6.65 8.91 10.82
CA MET A 86 -5.67 9.07 9.75
C MET A 86 -6.24 8.63 8.42
N THR A 87 -6.01 9.42 7.39
CA THR A 87 -6.60 9.25 6.06
C THR A 87 -6.04 8.02 5.34
N LEU A 88 -6.92 7.33 4.61
CA LEU A 88 -6.60 6.14 3.84
C LEU A 88 -6.74 6.41 2.35
N TYR A 89 -5.79 5.85 1.59
CA TYR A 89 -5.65 6.06 0.15
C TYR A 89 -5.66 4.73 -0.60
N LEU A 90 -6.07 4.79 -1.85
CA LEU A 90 -5.89 3.74 -2.85
C LEU A 90 -4.81 4.14 -3.87
N PHE A 91 -4.15 3.14 -4.43
CA PHE A 91 -3.14 3.28 -5.48
C PHE A 91 -3.67 2.70 -6.79
N THR A 92 -3.83 3.53 -7.83
CA THR A 92 -4.44 3.09 -9.09
C THR A 92 -3.57 2.16 -9.94
N LYS A 93 -2.30 1.97 -9.56
CA LYS A 93 -1.44 0.95 -10.18
C LYS A 93 -1.55 -0.41 -9.51
N ASP A 94 -2.24 -0.48 -8.37
CA ASP A 94 -2.61 -1.77 -7.79
C ASP A 94 -3.74 -2.42 -8.60
N SER A 95 -3.92 -3.71 -8.37
CA SER A 95 -5.08 -4.46 -8.87
C SER A 95 -5.87 -4.98 -7.66
N PRO A 96 -7.15 -5.31 -7.81
CA PRO A 96 -7.92 -5.94 -6.74
C PRO A 96 -7.18 -7.14 -6.15
N GLY A 97 -6.90 -7.08 -4.84
CA GLY A 97 -6.17 -8.12 -4.12
C GLY A 97 -4.66 -8.18 -4.38
N THR A 98 -4.07 -7.17 -5.05
CA THR A 98 -2.63 -7.14 -5.31
C THR A 98 -2.06 -5.77 -4.96
N SER A 99 -1.08 -5.75 -4.06
CA SER A 99 -0.33 -4.56 -3.64
C SER A 99 1.00 -4.49 -4.38
N THR A 100 1.25 -3.41 -5.11
CA THR A 100 2.49 -3.21 -5.90
C THR A 100 3.41 -2.16 -5.29
N CYS A 101 2.95 -1.42 -4.28
CA CYS A 101 3.74 -0.41 -3.59
C CYS A 101 4.68 -1.07 -2.58
N THR A 102 5.96 -1.19 -2.95
CA THR A 102 7.03 -1.80 -2.14
C THR A 102 8.27 -0.92 -2.07
N GLY A 103 9.18 -1.19 -1.15
CA GLY A 103 10.47 -0.51 -1.03
C GLY A 103 10.33 1.01 -0.79
N ASN A 104 10.85 1.84 -1.70
CA ASN A 104 10.77 3.31 -1.52
C ASN A 104 9.33 3.86 -1.63
N CYS A 105 8.45 3.18 -2.38
CA CYS A 105 7.03 3.52 -2.41
C CYS A 105 6.43 3.39 -1.02
N GLU A 106 6.66 2.29 -0.35
CA GLU A 106 6.12 1.98 0.98
C GLU A 106 6.58 2.96 2.07
N LYS A 107 7.79 3.51 1.95
CA LYS A 107 8.28 4.55 2.87
C LYS A 107 7.42 5.82 2.81
N SER A 108 6.94 6.17 1.62
CA SER A 108 6.08 7.34 1.42
C SER A 108 4.59 6.99 1.60
N TRP A 109 4.24 5.75 1.36
CA TRP A 109 2.87 5.22 1.39
C TRP A 109 2.82 3.93 2.21
N PRO A 110 2.92 4.02 3.54
CA PRO A 110 2.85 2.84 4.41
C PRO A 110 1.51 2.11 4.26
N PRO A 111 1.51 0.76 4.17
CA PRO A 111 0.29 -0.01 4.07
C PRO A 111 -0.51 0.01 5.40
N LEU A 112 -1.83 -0.04 5.32
CA LEU A 112 -2.67 -0.34 6.48
C LEU A 112 -2.60 -1.84 6.77
N LEU A 113 -1.79 -2.23 7.74
CA LEU A 113 -1.61 -3.63 8.13
C LEU A 113 -2.65 -4.07 9.18
N THR A 114 -2.93 -5.38 9.21
CA THR A 114 -3.82 -6.00 10.19
C THR A 114 -3.32 -7.41 10.55
N THR A 115 -3.59 -7.87 11.77
CA THR A 115 -3.33 -9.27 12.19
C THR A 115 -4.59 -10.13 12.21
N GLY A 116 -5.74 -9.55 11.93
CA GLY A 116 -7.01 -10.22 11.92
C GLY A 116 -7.98 -9.58 10.93
N LYS A 117 -9.25 -9.97 10.99
CA LYS A 117 -10.30 -9.36 10.19
C LYS A 117 -10.38 -7.86 10.50
N PRO A 118 -10.37 -6.99 9.48
CA PRO A 118 -10.62 -5.56 9.68
C PRO A 118 -11.98 -5.31 10.34
N VAL A 119 -12.08 -4.24 11.10
CA VAL A 119 -13.30 -3.83 11.80
C VAL A 119 -13.89 -2.61 11.09
N ALA A 120 -15.15 -2.72 10.70
CA ALA A 120 -15.90 -1.58 10.18
C ALA A 120 -16.36 -0.69 11.34
N GLY A 121 -15.99 0.56 11.28
CA GLY A 121 -16.55 1.61 12.11
C GLY A 121 -17.82 2.19 11.52
N SER A 122 -18.24 3.33 12.06
CA SER A 122 -19.48 3.99 11.62
C SER A 122 -19.44 4.39 10.14
N GLY A 123 -20.47 4.01 9.41
CA GLY A 123 -20.66 4.38 8.00
C GLY A 123 -19.82 3.58 6.99
N VAL A 124 -19.13 2.52 7.43
CA VAL A 124 -18.30 1.67 6.56
C VAL A 124 -18.99 0.32 6.33
N ASP A 125 -19.00 -0.15 5.09
CA ASP A 125 -19.60 -1.42 4.71
C ASP A 125 -18.61 -2.59 4.95
N MET A 126 -18.93 -3.44 5.94
CA MET A 126 -18.13 -4.60 6.31
C MET A 126 -17.95 -5.59 5.15
N SER A 127 -18.90 -5.69 4.23
CA SER A 127 -18.86 -6.65 3.11
C SER A 127 -17.78 -6.31 2.08
N LYS A 128 -17.29 -5.07 2.06
CA LYS A 128 -16.24 -4.58 1.15
C LYS A 128 -14.83 -4.83 1.66
N PHE A 129 -14.67 -5.25 2.93
CA PHE A 129 -13.36 -5.57 3.46
C PHE A 129 -12.82 -6.90 2.95
N GLY A 130 -11.55 -6.88 2.68
CA GLY A 130 -10.72 -8.05 2.45
C GLY A 130 -9.31 -7.83 2.97
N THR A 131 -8.44 -8.73 2.65
CA THR A 131 -7.01 -8.63 2.95
C THR A 131 -6.19 -9.17 1.79
N VAL A 132 -4.95 -8.69 1.68
CA VAL A 132 -3.95 -9.20 0.75
C VAL A 132 -2.67 -9.49 1.53
N THR A 133 -2.05 -10.64 1.24
CA THR A 133 -0.71 -10.94 1.74
C THR A 133 0.31 -10.26 0.85
N ARG A 134 1.15 -9.41 1.43
CA ARG A 134 2.24 -8.72 0.76
C ARG A 134 3.45 -9.65 0.57
N ALA A 135 4.40 -9.24 -0.28
CA ALA A 135 5.61 -10.02 -0.56
C ALA A 135 6.50 -10.25 0.68
N ASP A 136 6.42 -9.37 1.66
CA ASP A 136 7.13 -9.47 2.95
C ASP A 136 6.42 -10.37 3.98
N GLY A 137 5.30 -11.02 3.59
CA GLY A 137 4.49 -11.87 4.44
C GLY A 137 3.51 -11.12 5.35
N THR A 138 3.49 -9.79 5.35
CA THR A 138 2.52 -9.02 6.12
C THR A 138 1.13 -9.04 5.47
N THR A 139 0.10 -8.83 6.27
CA THR A 139 -1.30 -8.79 5.81
C THR A 139 -1.78 -7.35 5.78
N GLN A 140 -2.15 -6.88 4.58
CA GLN A 140 -2.66 -5.53 4.35
C GLN A 140 -4.16 -5.56 4.16
N VAL A 141 -4.87 -4.58 4.72
CA VAL A 141 -6.32 -4.39 4.54
C VAL A 141 -6.61 -3.97 3.10
N THR A 142 -7.66 -4.54 2.53
CA THR A 142 -8.26 -4.07 1.29
C THR A 142 -9.69 -3.60 1.53
N TYR A 143 -10.16 -2.67 0.73
CA TYR A 143 -11.54 -2.22 0.71
C TYR A 143 -12.06 -2.14 -0.73
N ASN A 144 -13.15 -2.81 -1.02
CA ASN A 144 -13.66 -3.02 -2.38
C ASN A 144 -12.58 -3.55 -3.34
N GLY A 145 -11.70 -4.43 -2.82
CA GLY A 145 -10.57 -5.00 -3.53
C GLY A 145 -9.30 -4.13 -3.53
N TRP A 146 -9.37 -2.84 -3.24
CA TRP A 146 -8.23 -1.93 -3.24
C TRP A 146 -7.41 -2.05 -1.96
N PRO A 147 -6.09 -2.31 -2.03
CA PRO A 147 -5.18 -2.20 -0.89
C PRO A 147 -5.19 -0.78 -0.33
N LEU A 148 -5.21 -0.65 1.00
CA LEU A 148 -5.27 0.65 1.68
C LEU A 148 -3.90 1.07 2.21
N TYR A 149 -3.60 2.37 2.05
CA TYR A 149 -2.33 2.98 2.44
C TYR A 149 -2.54 4.27 3.21
N TYR A 150 -1.54 4.63 3.99
CA TYR A 150 -1.36 5.97 4.53
C TYR A 150 -0.49 6.82 3.59
N TYR A 151 -0.44 8.12 3.88
CA TYR A 151 0.55 9.00 3.28
C TYR A 151 1.47 9.57 4.36
N ALA A 152 2.79 9.41 4.20
CA ALA A 152 3.77 9.79 5.22
C ALA A 152 3.82 11.31 5.53
N LYS A 153 3.24 12.14 4.66
CA LYS A 153 3.15 13.59 4.88
C LYS A 153 1.82 14.04 5.52
N ASP A 154 0.88 13.13 5.73
CA ASP A 154 -0.30 13.41 6.55
C ASP A 154 0.11 13.26 8.01
N GLN A 155 0.08 14.36 8.76
CA GLN A 155 0.57 14.42 10.13
C GLN A 155 -0.56 14.47 11.17
N GLN A 156 -1.76 14.84 10.74
CA GLN A 156 -2.92 15.00 11.61
C GLN A 156 -4.14 14.25 11.05
N PRO A 157 -5.06 13.82 11.94
CA PRO A 157 -6.34 13.29 11.54
C PRO A 157 -7.07 14.24 10.57
N GLY A 158 -7.56 13.69 9.46
CA GLY A 158 -8.27 14.47 8.45
C GLY A 158 -7.39 15.18 7.43
N ASP A 159 -6.06 15.11 7.53
CA ASP A 159 -5.14 15.54 6.46
C ASP A 159 -5.43 14.73 5.19
N THR A 160 -5.38 15.41 4.05
CA THR A 160 -5.65 14.80 2.73
C THR A 160 -4.60 15.19 1.69
N ASN A 161 -3.34 15.37 2.13
CA ASN A 161 -2.24 15.84 1.28
C ASN A 161 -1.81 14.82 0.22
N GLY A 162 -2.23 13.55 0.38
CA GLY A 162 -1.92 12.49 -0.56
C GLY A 162 -2.86 12.41 -1.77
N ASP A 163 -3.99 13.12 -1.74
CA ASP A 163 -4.95 13.04 -2.83
C ASP A 163 -4.44 13.69 -4.11
N GLY A 164 -4.52 12.94 -5.22
CA GLY A 164 -4.05 13.37 -6.53
C GLY A 164 -2.53 13.27 -6.72
N VAL A 165 -1.76 12.83 -5.74
CA VAL A 165 -0.29 12.71 -5.87
C VAL A 165 0.07 11.79 -7.02
N GLY A 166 0.90 12.31 -7.93
CA GLY A 166 1.34 11.60 -9.13
C GLY A 166 0.21 11.16 -10.06
N SER A 167 -1.02 11.66 -9.87
CA SER A 167 -2.23 11.23 -10.59
C SER A 167 -2.53 9.73 -10.47
N VAL A 168 -2.04 9.10 -9.40
CA VAL A 168 -2.21 7.65 -9.14
C VAL A 168 -2.66 7.35 -7.71
N TRP A 169 -2.58 8.31 -6.78
CA TRP A 169 -3.00 8.17 -5.40
C TRP A 169 -4.28 8.97 -5.16
N TYR A 170 -5.27 8.36 -4.56
CA TYR A 170 -6.55 9.01 -4.33
C TYR A 170 -7.15 8.58 -2.99
N LEU A 171 -7.93 9.48 -2.40
CA LEU A 171 -8.82 9.13 -1.30
C LEU A 171 -9.82 8.07 -1.76
N ILE A 172 -10.22 7.20 -0.84
CA ILE A 172 -11.25 6.21 -1.09
C ILE A 172 -12.53 6.55 -0.31
N THR A 173 -13.67 6.53 -0.99
CA THR A 173 -14.98 6.78 -0.40
C THR A 173 -15.53 5.53 0.31
N PRO A 174 -16.57 5.67 1.16
CA PRO A 174 -17.27 4.52 1.74
C PRO A 174 -17.88 3.56 0.70
N ASP A 175 -18.14 4.05 -0.52
CA ASP A 175 -18.62 3.21 -1.62
C ASP A 175 -17.49 2.38 -2.25
N GLY A 176 -16.22 2.64 -1.89
CA GLY A 176 -15.05 1.96 -2.42
C GLY A 176 -14.54 2.52 -3.74
N ASN A 177 -14.93 3.74 -4.07
CA ASN A 177 -14.48 4.46 -5.27
C ASN A 177 -13.46 5.55 -4.92
N LYS A 178 -12.80 6.10 -5.93
CA LYS A 178 -11.99 7.32 -5.75
C LYS A 178 -12.89 8.47 -5.31
N ALA A 179 -12.48 9.20 -4.28
CA ALA A 179 -13.17 10.43 -3.93
C ALA A 179 -12.99 11.48 -5.04
N VAL A 180 -14.04 12.22 -5.29
CA VAL A 180 -14.00 13.45 -6.07
C VAL A 180 -14.10 14.63 -5.10
N SER A 181 -13.20 15.60 -5.21
CA SER A 181 -13.32 16.82 -4.42
C SER A 181 -14.64 17.49 -4.75
N SER A 182 -15.38 17.90 -3.71
CA SER A 182 -16.52 18.79 -3.87
C SER A 182 -15.95 20.15 -4.32
N GLY A 183 -15.75 20.31 -5.64
CA GLY A 183 -15.30 21.58 -6.18
C GLY A 183 -16.34 22.65 -5.89
N TYR A 184 -15.99 23.66 -5.14
CA TYR A 184 -16.65 24.94 -5.08
C TYR A 184 -15.92 25.90 -6.02
#